data_55e9fcdc17813033519a39488731b47e
#
_entry.id   55e9fcdc17813033519a39488731b47e
#
_cell.length_a   1.000
_cell.length_b   1.000
_cell.length_c   1.000
_cell.angle_alpha   90.00
_cell.angle_beta   90.00
_cell.angle_gamma   90.00
#
_symmetry.space_group_name_H-M   'P 1'
#
loop_
_entity.id
_entity.type
_entity.pdbx_description
1 polymer ?
#
loop_
_entity_poly.entity_id
_entity_poly.type
_entity_poly.pdbx_seq_one_letter_code
_entity_poly.pdbx_strand_id
1 'polypeptide(L)'
;MPRLRYIEESEHTPLTRELIESAKRTGAPDPRVVSLMTRSLLGIAWVEYWNKLLYQGVLPHKLKEMCRIRISVAHQCGYCSTVRSNVAKQEGLTEHMIEDLFDYAGSKHFTAREKAALRYAELFKQGEHAIDKDQVYADLAKHFSDEEIIELGLFCAEVDGVGKFVKSLNVLSWEEACELNPKLNIRAAQVAAE
;
A
#
# COMPACT_ATOMS: atom_id res chain seq x y z
N MET A 1 -4.05 4.79 -20.68
CA MET A 1 -3.58 3.44 -21.10
C MET A 1 -2.25 3.12 -20.44
N PRO A 2 -2.02 1.87 -19.99
CA PRO A 2 -0.76 1.46 -19.40
C PRO A 2 0.44 1.76 -20.32
N ARG A 3 1.56 2.17 -19.73
CA ARG A 3 2.81 2.44 -20.47
C ARG A 3 3.51 1.16 -20.94
N LEU A 4 3.22 0.04 -20.30
CA LEU A 4 3.64 -1.29 -20.74
C LEU A 4 2.41 -2.12 -21.08
N ARG A 5 2.47 -2.84 -22.21
CA ARG A 5 1.39 -3.76 -22.62
C ARG A 5 1.28 -4.92 -21.63
N TYR A 6 0.07 -5.24 -21.20
CA TYR A 6 -0.18 -6.49 -20.47
C TYR A 6 0.26 -7.70 -21.30
N ILE A 7 0.62 -8.78 -20.61
CA ILE A 7 0.84 -10.08 -21.27
C ILE A 7 -0.54 -10.59 -21.69
N GLU A 8 -0.68 -10.98 -22.96
CA GLU A 8 -1.92 -11.55 -23.46
C GLU A 8 -2.20 -12.91 -22.80
N GLU A 9 -3.46 -13.26 -22.64
CA GLU A 9 -3.85 -14.49 -21.97
C GLU A 9 -3.24 -15.74 -22.61
N SER A 10 -3.09 -15.75 -23.94
CA SER A 10 -2.44 -16.83 -24.71
C SER A 10 -0.95 -16.97 -24.37
N GLU A 11 -0.30 -15.91 -23.88
CA GLU A 11 1.12 -15.89 -23.51
C GLU A 11 1.32 -16.21 -21.99
N HIS A 12 0.25 -16.37 -21.21
CA HIS A 12 0.36 -16.62 -19.79
C HIS A 12 0.97 -17.98 -19.50
N THR A 13 2.06 -17.97 -18.73
CA THR A 13 2.59 -19.19 -18.11
C THR A 13 1.64 -19.72 -17.03
N PRO A 14 1.78 -20.98 -16.58
CA PRO A 14 1.02 -21.49 -15.44
C PRO A 14 1.18 -20.60 -14.20
N LEU A 15 2.40 -20.13 -13.91
CA LEU A 15 2.68 -19.22 -12.78
C LEU A 15 1.98 -17.86 -12.95
N THR A 16 2.01 -17.27 -14.15
CA THR A 16 1.32 -16.00 -14.43
C THR A 16 -0.17 -16.12 -14.15
N ARG A 17 -0.81 -17.22 -14.56
CA ARG A 17 -2.24 -17.48 -14.29
C ARG A 17 -2.51 -17.62 -12.80
N GLU A 18 -1.69 -18.38 -12.09
CA GLU A 18 -1.81 -18.56 -10.63
C GLU A 18 -1.73 -17.24 -9.89
N LEU A 19 -0.76 -16.37 -10.23
CA LEU A 19 -0.57 -15.08 -9.61
C LEU A 19 -1.74 -14.11 -9.91
N ILE A 20 -2.28 -14.13 -11.13
CA ILE A 20 -3.48 -13.36 -11.48
C ILE A 20 -4.70 -13.84 -10.67
N GLU A 21 -4.92 -15.14 -10.56
CA GLU A 21 -6.02 -15.68 -9.75
C GLU A 21 -5.83 -15.36 -8.25
N SER A 22 -4.60 -15.38 -7.76
CA SER A 22 -4.30 -14.93 -6.39
C SER A 22 -4.65 -13.46 -6.19
N ALA A 23 -4.26 -12.60 -7.12
CA ALA A 23 -4.57 -11.17 -7.08
C ALA A 23 -6.09 -10.90 -7.09
N LYS A 24 -6.86 -11.67 -7.88
CA LYS A 24 -8.34 -11.60 -7.85
C LYS A 24 -8.90 -11.93 -6.47
N ARG A 25 -8.45 -13.02 -5.86
CA ARG A 25 -8.91 -13.46 -4.53
C ARG A 25 -8.61 -12.43 -3.45
N THR A 26 -7.46 -11.75 -3.54
CA THR A 26 -7.03 -10.79 -2.53
C THR A 26 -7.58 -9.38 -2.71
N GLY A 27 -8.29 -9.11 -3.81
CA GLY A 27 -9.04 -7.85 -3.99
C GLY A 27 -8.36 -6.83 -4.90
N ALA A 28 -7.46 -7.27 -5.81
CA ALA A 28 -6.89 -6.37 -6.81
C ALA A 28 -7.98 -5.87 -7.79
N PRO A 29 -8.12 -4.56 -8.03
CA PRO A 29 -9.12 -4.01 -8.94
C PRO A 29 -8.84 -4.36 -10.41
N ASP A 30 -7.58 -4.45 -10.80
CA ASP A 30 -7.14 -5.05 -12.06
C ASP A 30 -6.03 -6.07 -11.79
N PRO A 31 -6.37 -7.36 -11.70
CA PRO A 31 -5.41 -8.41 -11.39
C PRO A 31 -4.36 -8.62 -12.50
N ARG A 32 -4.61 -8.13 -13.73
CA ARG A 32 -3.67 -8.23 -14.85
C ARG A 32 -2.39 -7.44 -14.60
N VAL A 33 -2.38 -6.46 -13.69
CA VAL A 33 -1.18 -5.71 -13.31
C VAL A 33 -0.05 -6.65 -12.89
N VAL A 34 -0.36 -7.77 -12.24
CA VAL A 34 0.62 -8.80 -11.84
C VAL A 34 1.34 -9.38 -13.06
N SER A 35 0.67 -9.48 -14.23
CA SER A 35 1.30 -10.00 -15.43
C SER A 35 2.49 -9.16 -15.91
N LEU A 36 2.49 -7.85 -15.62
CA LEU A 36 3.63 -6.98 -15.93
C LEU A 36 4.89 -7.40 -15.17
N MET A 37 4.73 -7.82 -13.92
CA MET A 37 5.85 -8.27 -13.08
C MET A 37 6.40 -9.62 -13.56
N THR A 38 5.55 -10.51 -14.09
CA THR A 38 6.00 -11.82 -14.56
C THR A 38 6.82 -11.79 -15.86
N ARG A 39 7.03 -10.62 -16.47
CA ARG A 39 7.96 -10.43 -17.58
C ARG A 39 9.42 -10.63 -17.19
N SER A 40 9.75 -10.57 -15.91
CA SER A 40 11.10 -10.68 -15.40
C SER A 40 11.15 -11.71 -14.26
N LEU A 41 12.21 -12.51 -14.23
CA LEU A 41 12.46 -13.41 -13.10
C LEU A 41 12.57 -12.63 -11.77
N LEU A 42 13.17 -11.45 -11.80
CA LEU A 42 13.25 -10.58 -10.61
C LEU A 42 11.87 -10.01 -10.24
N GLY A 43 11.01 -9.73 -11.24
CA GLY A 43 9.64 -9.32 -10.98
C GLY A 43 8.81 -10.44 -10.33
N ILE A 44 9.02 -11.70 -10.73
CA ILE A 44 8.40 -12.87 -10.09
C ILE A 44 8.87 -12.99 -8.64
N ALA A 45 10.20 -12.95 -8.41
CA ALA A 45 10.78 -13.01 -7.07
C ALA A 45 10.27 -11.85 -6.17
N TRP A 46 10.10 -10.67 -6.76
CA TRP A 46 9.50 -9.54 -6.06
C TRP A 46 8.03 -9.81 -5.67
N VAL A 47 7.21 -10.39 -6.53
CA VAL A 47 5.81 -10.73 -6.20
C VAL A 47 5.76 -11.73 -5.04
N GLU A 48 6.65 -12.72 -5.01
CA GLU A 48 6.75 -13.66 -3.90
C GLU A 48 7.16 -12.97 -2.59
N TYR A 49 8.18 -12.10 -2.65
CA TYR A 49 8.60 -11.29 -1.50
C TYR A 49 7.48 -10.37 -1.01
N TRP A 50 6.80 -9.65 -1.92
CA TRP A 50 5.68 -8.79 -1.60
C TRP A 50 4.55 -9.54 -0.88
N ASN A 51 4.18 -10.73 -1.36
CA ASN A 51 3.17 -11.57 -0.71
C ASN A 51 3.59 -11.98 0.70
N LYS A 52 4.87 -12.32 0.90
CA LYS A 52 5.39 -12.61 2.26
C LYS A 52 5.32 -11.38 3.14
N LEU A 53 5.82 -10.25 2.68
CA LEU A 53 5.83 -9.00 3.43
C LEU A 53 4.41 -8.54 3.79
N LEU A 54 3.45 -8.75 2.90
CA LEU A 54 2.06 -8.31 3.08
C LEU A 54 1.27 -9.24 4.03
N TYR A 55 1.40 -10.56 3.88
CA TYR A 55 0.54 -11.55 4.54
C TYR A 55 1.23 -12.38 5.63
N GLN A 56 2.53 -12.32 5.74
CA GLN A 56 3.32 -13.04 6.75
C GLN A 56 4.03 -12.02 7.67
N GLY A 57 4.71 -12.51 8.69
CA GLY A 57 5.41 -11.67 9.63
C GLY A 57 4.61 -11.44 10.91
N VAL A 58 5.05 -10.46 11.71
CA VAL A 58 4.54 -10.22 13.06
C VAL A 58 3.51 -9.10 13.14
N LEU A 59 3.47 -8.21 12.14
CA LEU A 59 2.48 -7.13 12.10
C LEU A 59 1.14 -7.61 11.51
N PRO A 60 0.00 -7.21 12.10
CA PRO A 60 -1.32 -7.49 11.54
C PRO A 60 -1.44 -6.95 10.10
N HIS A 61 -2.04 -7.74 9.20
CA HIS A 61 -2.22 -7.31 7.82
C HIS A 61 -3.07 -6.04 7.71
N LYS A 62 -4.10 -5.89 8.54
CA LYS A 62 -4.91 -4.66 8.66
C LYS A 62 -4.04 -3.42 8.86
N LEU A 63 -3.05 -3.49 9.76
CA LEU A 63 -2.16 -2.36 10.04
C LEU A 63 -1.33 -1.99 8.81
N LYS A 64 -0.75 -2.98 8.15
CA LYS A 64 -0.01 -2.80 6.89
C LYS A 64 -0.87 -2.16 5.82
N GLU A 65 -2.11 -2.64 5.66
CA GLU A 65 -3.03 -2.12 4.65
C GLU A 65 -3.41 -0.65 4.90
N MET A 66 -3.60 -0.25 6.16
CA MET A 66 -3.82 1.15 6.53
C MET A 66 -2.65 2.04 6.11
N CYS A 67 -1.41 1.65 6.43
CA CYS A 67 -0.19 2.37 6.02
C CYS A 67 -0.07 2.43 4.49
N ARG A 68 -0.34 1.31 3.80
CA ARG A 68 -0.30 1.23 2.34
C ARG A 68 -1.26 2.22 1.69
N ILE A 69 -2.52 2.28 2.14
CA ILE A 69 -3.52 3.19 1.58
C ILE A 69 -3.08 4.64 1.75
N ARG A 70 -2.60 5.02 2.95
CA ARG A 70 -2.14 6.39 3.21
C ARG A 70 -0.99 6.79 2.29
N ILE A 71 0.04 5.97 2.16
CA ILE A 71 1.18 6.22 1.26
C ILE A 71 0.70 6.28 -0.20
N SER A 72 -0.19 5.37 -0.62
CA SER A 72 -0.68 5.31 -2.01
C SER A 72 -1.43 6.57 -2.43
N VAL A 73 -2.24 7.16 -1.54
CA VAL A 73 -2.95 8.43 -1.80
C VAL A 73 -1.97 9.59 -1.84
N ALA A 74 -0.98 9.62 -0.95
CA ALA A 74 0.09 10.64 -0.97
C ALA A 74 0.91 10.60 -2.28
N HIS A 75 1.06 9.42 -2.88
CA HIS A 75 1.65 9.26 -4.21
C HIS A 75 0.75 9.72 -5.35
N GLN A 76 -0.55 9.85 -5.11
CA GLN A 76 -1.55 9.96 -6.17
C GLN A 76 -1.39 8.81 -7.20
N CYS A 77 -1.21 7.59 -6.69
CA CYS A 77 -1.19 6.38 -7.51
C CYS A 77 -2.62 5.91 -7.70
N GLY A 78 -3.21 6.11 -8.86
CA GLY A 78 -4.60 5.76 -9.14
C GLY A 78 -4.89 4.28 -8.83
N TYR A 79 -4.08 3.38 -9.37
CA TYR A 79 -4.23 1.95 -9.09
C TYR A 79 -4.05 1.63 -7.60
N CYS A 80 -2.94 2.06 -7.00
CA CYS A 80 -2.62 1.70 -5.61
C CYS A 80 -3.69 2.24 -4.62
N SER A 81 -4.26 3.41 -4.90
CA SER A 81 -5.29 4.03 -4.05
C SER A 81 -6.64 3.35 -4.12
N THR A 82 -6.92 2.58 -5.18
CA THR A 82 -8.19 1.85 -5.37
C THR A 82 -8.14 0.40 -4.91
N VAL A 83 -6.96 -0.17 -4.68
CA VAL A 83 -6.81 -1.52 -4.12
C VAL A 83 -7.44 -1.58 -2.73
N ARG A 84 -8.21 -2.65 -2.48
CA ARG A 84 -8.82 -2.96 -1.17
C ARG A 84 -8.59 -4.43 -0.84
N SER A 85 -7.83 -4.69 0.21
CA SER A 85 -7.56 -6.05 0.64
C SER A 85 -8.79 -6.72 1.24
N ASN A 86 -9.17 -7.86 0.69
CA ASN A 86 -10.23 -8.69 1.25
C ASN A 86 -9.84 -9.26 2.63
N VAL A 87 -8.56 -9.55 2.85
CA VAL A 87 -8.04 -10.02 4.14
C VAL A 87 -8.16 -8.94 5.20
N ALA A 88 -7.74 -7.70 4.90
CA ALA A 88 -7.86 -6.59 5.84
C ALA A 88 -9.33 -6.27 6.17
N LYS A 89 -10.25 -6.43 5.21
CA LYS A 89 -11.71 -6.32 5.48
C LYS A 89 -12.18 -7.38 6.46
N GLN A 90 -11.71 -8.63 6.34
CA GLN A 90 -12.01 -9.70 7.27
C GLN A 90 -11.42 -9.44 8.66
N GLU A 91 -10.30 -8.75 8.75
CA GLU A 91 -9.68 -8.27 10.00
C GLU A 91 -10.35 -6.99 10.55
N GLY A 92 -11.45 -6.54 9.95
CA GLY A 92 -12.27 -5.44 10.43
C GLY A 92 -11.89 -4.05 9.89
N LEU A 93 -11.10 -3.94 8.81
CA LEU A 93 -10.87 -2.67 8.13
C LEU A 93 -12.11 -2.28 7.32
N THR A 94 -12.85 -1.28 7.79
CA THR A 94 -14.07 -0.76 7.15
C THR A 94 -13.76 0.41 6.23
N GLU A 95 -14.66 0.71 5.28
CA GLU A 95 -14.53 1.92 4.43
C GLU A 95 -14.58 3.21 5.27
N HIS A 96 -15.32 3.21 6.37
CA HIS A 96 -15.35 4.35 7.29
C HIS A 96 -13.97 4.57 7.97
N MET A 97 -13.32 3.50 8.42
CA MET A 97 -11.94 3.60 8.92
C MET A 97 -10.98 4.09 7.83
N ILE A 98 -11.16 3.64 6.58
CA ILE A 98 -10.33 4.11 5.44
C ILE A 98 -10.54 5.61 5.20
N GLU A 99 -11.75 6.12 5.39
CA GLU A 99 -12.01 7.57 5.33
C GLU A 99 -11.25 8.31 6.43
N ASP A 100 -11.24 7.79 7.63
CA ASP A 100 -10.57 8.38 8.79
C ASP A 100 -9.02 8.30 8.74
N LEU A 101 -8.43 7.49 7.83
CA LEU A 101 -6.97 7.44 7.70
C LEU A 101 -6.33 8.80 7.41
N PHE A 102 -7.08 9.74 6.86
CA PHE A 102 -6.60 11.08 6.47
C PHE A 102 -6.79 12.12 7.58
N ASP A 103 -7.44 11.76 8.67
CA ASP A 103 -7.49 12.48 9.94
C ASP A 103 -7.34 11.49 11.11
N TYR A 104 -6.39 10.56 10.97
CA TYR A 104 -6.21 9.47 11.93
C TYR A 104 -5.90 9.96 13.35
N ALA A 105 -5.24 11.11 13.49
CA ALA A 105 -4.85 11.65 14.79
C ALA A 105 -6.08 11.95 15.66
N GLY A 106 -7.12 12.55 15.08
CA GLY A 106 -8.39 12.88 15.75
C GLY A 106 -9.37 11.71 15.84
N SER A 107 -9.24 10.68 14.99
CA SER A 107 -10.17 9.58 14.92
C SER A 107 -10.17 8.70 16.18
N LYS A 108 -11.37 8.24 16.57
CA LYS A 108 -11.58 7.26 17.64
C LYS A 108 -11.49 5.80 17.15
N HIS A 109 -11.38 5.57 15.85
CA HIS A 109 -11.34 4.24 15.25
C HIS A 109 -9.96 3.59 15.34
N PHE A 110 -8.91 4.35 15.67
CA PHE A 110 -7.54 3.86 15.72
C PHE A 110 -6.99 3.88 17.15
N THR A 111 -6.33 2.79 17.50
CA THR A 111 -5.55 2.67 18.75
C THR A 111 -4.30 3.55 18.69
N ALA A 112 -3.68 3.82 19.84
CA ALA A 112 -2.42 4.56 19.89
C ALA A 112 -1.31 3.89 19.07
N ARG A 113 -1.28 2.53 19.04
CA ARG A 113 -0.36 1.74 18.23
C ARG A 113 -0.60 1.94 16.73
N GLU A 114 -1.85 1.88 16.28
CA GLU A 114 -2.21 2.11 14.86
C GLU A 114 -1.88 3.56 14.44
N LYS A 115 -2.13 4.55 15.29
CA LYS A 115 -1.76 5.95 15.06
C LYS A 115 -0.25 6.14 14.94
N ALA A 116 0.54 5.45 15.76
CA ALA A 116 2.01 5.50 15.67
C ALA A 116 2.53 4.94 14.34
N ALA A 117 1.97 3.82 13.85
CA ALA A 117 2.31 3.27 12.53
C ALA A 117 1.91 4.20 11.38
N LEU A 118 0.71 4.79 11.45
CA LEU A 118 0.23 5.75 10.45
C LEU A 118 1.10 7.01 10.42
N ARG A 119 1.53 7.50 11.60
CA ARG A 119 2.48 8.61 11.69
C ARG A 119 3.83 8.27 11.08
N TYR A 120 4.34 7.07 11.32
CA TYR A 120 5.60 6.63 10.71
C TYR A 120 5.47 6.56 9.18
N ALA A 121 4.39 5.97 8.65
CA ALA A 121 4.13 5.90 7.22
C ALA A 121 4.05 7.29 6.55
N GLU A 122 3.48 8.27 7.26
CA GLU A 122 3.43 9.67 6.84
C GLU A 122 4.83 10.31 6.80
N LEU A 123 5.61 10.16 7.87
CA LEU A 123 6.99 10.66 7.95
C LEU A 123 7.86 10.04 6.86
N PHE A 124 7.70 8.75 6.60
CA PHE A 124 8.38 8.04 5.53
C PHE A 124 8.12 8.71 4.18
N LYS A 125 6.91 9.17 3.96
CA LYS A 125 6.50 9.87 2.74
C LYS A 125 7.00 11.30 2.65
N GLN A 126 7.22 11.96 3.78
CA GLN A 126 7.76 13.33 3.83
C GLN A 126 9.25 13.39 3.47
N GLY A 127 9.98 12.28 3.57
CA GLY A 127 11.37 12.13 3.16
C GLY A 127 12.35 11.86 4.30
N GLU A 128 13.63 11.73 3.94
CA GLU A 128 14.69 11.26 4.85
C GLU A 128 14.79 12.11 6.12
N HIS A 129 14.74 13.42 5.98
CA HIS A 129 14.85 14.34 7.13
C HIS A 129 13.70 14.22 8.13
N ALA A 130 12.58 13.66 7.72
CA ALA A 130 11.44 13.47 8.60
C ALA A 130 11.58 12.21 9.46
N ILE A 131 12.15 11.14 8.91
CA ILE A 131 12.30 9.85 9.58
C ILE A 131 13.64 9.68 10.30
N ASP A 132 14.69 10.40 9.89
CA ASP A 132 16.03 10.33 10.49
C ASP A 132 16.10 11.14 11.78
N LYS A 133 15.35 10.69 12.80
CA LYS A 133 15.30 11.33 14.13
C LYS A 133 15.14 10.27 15.21
N ASP A 134 15.96 10.38 16.27
CA ASP A 134 15.88 9.51 17.44
C ASP A 134 14.48 9.48 18.05
N GLN A 135 13.78 10.63 18.07
CA GLN A 135 12.44 10.74 18.59
C GLN A 135 11.41 9.88 17.85
N VAL A 136 11.54 9.70 16.54
CA VAL A 136 10.66 8.85 15.75
C VAL A 136 10.75 7.39 16.23
N TYR A 137 11.97 6.89 16.43
CA TYR A 137 12.19 5.53 16.91
C TYR A 137 11.82 5.37 18.38
N ALA A 138 12.09 6.39 19.22
CA ALA A 138 11.64 6.40 20.62
C ALA A 138 10.11 6.36 20.73
N ASP A 139 9.38 6.99 19.83
CA ASP A 139 7.92 6.95 19.81
C ASP A 139 7.39 5.62 19.30
N LEU A 140 8.02 5.02 18.27
CA LEU A 140 7.69 3.68 17.81
C LEU A 140 7.90 2.62 18.89
N ALA A 141 9.03 2.67 19.59
CA ALA A 141 9.38 1.70 20.64
C ALA A 141 8.40 1.66 21.83
N LYS A 142 7.55 2.69 21.99
CA LYS A 142 6.45 2.66 22.97
C LYS A 142 5.33 1.67 22.59
N HIS A 143 5.26 1.28 21.34
CA HIS A 143 4.14 0.52 20.77
C HIS A 143 4.55 -0.74 20.02
N PHE A 144 5.82 -0.85 19.62
CA PHE A 144 6.34 -1.90 18.75
C PHE A 144 7.65 -2.44 19.28
N SER A 145 7.87 -3.75 19.11
CA SER A 145 9.18 -4.36 19.30
C SER A 145 10.14 -4.00 18.16
N ASP A 146 11.44 -4.25 18.34
CA ASP A 146 12.44 -4.02 17.31
C ASP A 146 12.13 -4.82 16.02
N GLU A 147 11.65 -6.06 16.16
CA GLU A 147 11.24 -6.90 15.03
C GLU A 147 10.08 -6.26 14.25
N GLU A 148 9.09 -5.74 14.96
CA GLU A 148 7.93 -5.07 14.36
C GLU A 148 8.30 -3.74 13.70
N ILE A 149 9.26 -3.00 14.28
CA ILE A 149 9.78 -1.76 13.68
C ILE A 149 10.53 -2.07 12.38
N ILE A 150 11.36 -3.11 12.34
CA ILE A 150 12.03 -3.55 11.12
C ILE A 150 11.01 -3.93 10.04
N GLU A 151 9.98 -4.72 10.40
CA GLU A 151 8.94 -5.12 9.44
C GLU A 151 8.15 -3.92 8.93
N LEU A 152 7.77 -2.98 9.80
CA LEU A 152 7.07 -1.75 9.42
C LEU A 152 7.91 -0.88 8.49
N GLY A 153 9.20 -0.73 8.79
CA GLY A 153 10.15 0.03 7.97
C GLY A 153 10.30 -0.57 6.57
N LEU A 154 10.55 -1.87 6.48
CA LEU A 154 10.61 -2.59 5.19
C LEU A 154 9.31 -2.46 4.41
N PHE A 155 8.17 -2.59 5.09
CA PHE A 155 6.87 -2.46 4.46
C PHE A 155 6.65 -1.05 3.88
N CYS A 156 6.92 0.00 4.65
CA CYS A 156 6.78 1.39 4.18
C CYS A 156 7.75 1.70 3.03
N ALA A 157 8.99 1.20 3.08
CA ALA A 157 9.97 1.35 2.01
C ALA A 157 9.50 0.73 0.70
N GLU A 158 8.95 -0.51 0.75
CA GLU A 158 8.40 -1.17 -0.41
C GLU A 158 7.18 -0.43 -0.97
N VAL A 159 6.26 -0.03 -0.12
CA VAL A 159 5.08 0.73 -0.56
C VAL A 159 5.47 2.06 -1.19
N ASP A 160 6.44 2.78 -0.64
CA ASP A 160 6.91 4.04 -1.20
C ASP A 160 7.65 3.82 -2.54
N GLY A 161 8.64 2.95 -2.58
CA GLY A 161 9.46 2.72 -3.77
C GLY A 161 8.67 2.09 -4.93
N VAL A 162 8.03 0.96 -4.66
CA VAL A 162 7.25 0.23 -5.67
C VAL A 162 5.96 0.99 -6.02
N GLY A 163 5.36 1.71 -5.07
CA GLY A 163 4.23 2.59 -5.35
C GLY A 163 4.53 3.65 -6.41
N LYS A 164 5.72 4.27 -6.36
CA LYS A 164 6.21 5.20 -7.40
C LYS A 164 6.38 4.50 -8.75
N PHE A 165 6.94 3.29 -8.74
CA PHE A 165 7.08 2.49 -9.96
C PHE A 165 5.71 2.13 -10.55
N VAL A 166 4.77 1.60 -9.77
CA VAL A 166 3.42 1.26 -10.24
C VAL A 166 2.68 2.50 -10.75
N LYS A 167 2.79 3.65 -10.07
CA LYS A 167 2.27 4.92 -10.59
C LYS A 167 2.87 5.23 -11.97
N SER A 168 4.19 5.03 -12.15
CA SER A 168 4.86 5.30 -13.41
C SER A 168 4.40 4.39 -14.55
N LEU A 169 3.82 3.24 -14.28
CA LEU A 169 3.25 2.34 -15.30
C LEU A 169 1.91 2.85 -15.86
N ASN A 170 1.26 3.78 -15.18
CA ASN A 170 -0.03 4.39 -15.56
C ASN A 170 -1.12 3.35 -15.90
N VAL A 171 -1.22 2.30 -15.10
CA VAL A 171 -2.23 1.23 -15.28
C VAL A 171 -3.64 1.70 -14.97
N LEU A 172 -3.78 2.65 -14.07
CA LEU A 172 -4.95 3.48 -13.80
C LEU A 172 -4.43 4.87 -13.43
N SER A 173 -4.83 5.89 -14.17
CA SER A 173 -4.40 7.26 -13.87
C SER A 173 -5.05 7.78 -12.58
N TRP A 174 -4.49 8.87 -12.03
CA TRP A 174 -5.07 9.51 -10.86
C TRP A 174 -6.44 10.11 -11.17
N GLU A 175 -6.59 10.70 -12.33
CA GLU A 175 -7.83 11.29 -12.83
C GLU A 175 -8.94 10.23 -12.94
N GLU A 176 -8.66 9.11 -13.62
CA GLU A 176 -9.60 7.98 -13.72
C GLU A 176 -9.98 7.43 -12.34
N ALA A 177 -9.02 7.31 -11.41
CA ALA A 177 -9.30 6.87 -10.04
C ALA A 177 -10.19 7.86 -9.28
N CYS A 178 -10.02 9.17 -9.50
CA CYS A 178 -10.85 10.21 -8.91
C CYS A 178 -12.27 10.25 -9.50
N GLU A 179 -12.44 9.90 -10.77
CA GLU A 179 -13.76 9.70 -11.36
C GLU A 179 -14.51 8.53 -10.69
N LEU A 180 -13.79 7.44 -10.42
CA LEU A 180 -14.35 6.28 -9.71
C LEU A 180 -14.61 6.57 -8.22
N ASN A 181 -13.78 7.40 -7.59
CA ASN A 181 -13.91 7.81 -6.19
C ASN A 181 -13.48 9.27 -5.98
N PRO A 182 -14.44 10.23 -6.09
CA PRO A 182 -14.14 11.66 -5.95
C PRO A 182 -13.52 12.07 -4.60
N LYS A 183 -13.69 11.27 -3.55
CA LYS A 183 -13.07 11.52 -2.24
C LYS A 183 -11.53 11.44 -2.27
N LEU A 184 -10.94 10.81 -3.29
CA LEU A 184 -9.48 10.70 -3.41
C LEU A 184 -8.81 12.08 -3.56
N ASN A 185 -9.39 13.01 -4.29
CA ASN A 185 -8.85 14.37 -4.43
C ASN A 185 -8.83 15.13 -3.09
N ILE A 186 -9.89 15.01 -2.29
CA ILE A 186 -9.97 15.62 -0.96
C ILE A 186 -8.87 15.03 -0.06
N ARG A 187 -8.71 13.71 -0.06
CA ARG A 187 -7.71 12.98 0.72
C ARG A 187 -6.28 13.35 0.32
N ALA A 188 -6.01 13.47 -0.99
CA ALA A 188 -4.70 13.90 -1.47
C ALA A 188 -4.36 15.33 -1.03
N ALA A 189 -5.34 16.24 -1.03
CA ALA A 189 -5.15 17.60 -0.54
C ALA A 189 -4.86 17.64 0.98
N GLN A 190 -5.51 16.80 1.76
CA GLN A 190 -5.24 16.67 3.20
C GLN A 190 -3.80 16.21 3.46
N VAL A 191 -3.35 15.17 2.75
CA VAL A 191 -1.97 14.65 2.90
C VAL A 191 -0.90 15.66 2.43
N ALA A 192 -1.22 16.52 1.48
CA ALA A 192 -0.29 17.54 0.99
C ALA A 192 -0.17 18.76 1.92
N ALA A 193 -1.11 18.93 2.85
CA ALA A 193 -1.14 20.03 3.81
C ALA A 193 -0.41 19.71 5.14
N GLU A 194 0.01 18.47 5.35
CA GLU A 194 0.76 17.95 6.51
C GLU A 194 2.27 18.05 6.29
#